data_ffe6aca519ff92a9a31957c7cbf0ff98
#
_entry.id   ffe6aca519ff92a9a31957c7cbf0ff98
#
_cell.length_a   1.000
_cell.length_b   1.000
_cell.length_c   1.000
_cell.angle_alpha   90.00
_cell.angle_beta   90.00
_cell.angle_gamma   90.00
#
_symmetry.space_group_name_H-M   'P 1'
#
loop_
_entity.id
_entity.type
_entity.pdbx_description
1 polymer ?
#
loop_
_entity_poly.entity_id
_entity_poly.type
_entity_poly.pdbx_seq_one_letter_code
_entity_poly.pdbx_strand_id
1 'polypeptide(L)'
;VANYDRGVDEYYFANGFLVDQSSREQLIFSKLRDDAFNTTAMSACCGTLMCGTHPVYEGASVSVNADSCHVGTSFVMPTQVILFGCDFPQDKYVEIQKRAQAPLLFSVYDEIDSDPMISFLKAVTEPLAKVYKHPGYVTFEALSEQAEIQIDNAYFDESRAGKD
;
A
#
# COMPACT_ATOMS: atom_id res chain seq x y z
N VAL A 1 0.28 5.77 -17.34
CA VAL A 1 0.11 4.31 -17.26
C VAL A 1 1.28 3.80 -16.46
N ALA A 2 1.04 3.37 -15.23
CA ALA A 2 2.08 2.78 -14.39
C ALA A 2 2.65 1.56 -15.11
N ASN A 3 3.97 1.49 -15.21
CA ASN A 3 4.64 0.38 -15.86
C ASN A 3 4.71 -0.78 -14.83
N TYR A 4 3.67 -1.60 -14.80
CA TYR A 4 3.53 -2.73 -13.87
C TYR A 4 4.65 -3.78 -13.96
N ASP A 5 5.49 -3.71 -15.02
CA ASP A 5 6.65 -4.60 -15.18
C ASP A 5 7.74 -4.40 -14.12
N ARG A 6 7.64 -3.36 -13.29
CA ARG A 6 8.65 -3.03 -12.27
C ARG A 6 8.24 -3.38 -10.85
N GLY A 7 6.97 -3.71 -10.63
CA GLY A 7 6.39 -3.68 -9.29
C GLY A 7 6.20 -2.22 -8.80
N VAL A 8 5.66 -2.09 -7.63
CA VAL A 8 5.45 -0.81 -6.96
C VAL A 8 6.24 -0.82 -5.67
N ASP A 9 7.07 0.19 -5.46
CA ASP A 9 7.73 0.39 -4.18
C ASP A 9 6.76 1.09 -3.22
N GLU A 10 6.51 0.46 -2.09
CA GLU A 10 5.63 0.98 -1.04
C GLU A 10 6.34 1.07 0.29
N TYR A 11 6.05 2.14 1.03
CA TYR A 11 6.39 2.27 2.44
C TYR A 11 5.17 1.93 3.29
N TYR A 12 5.35 1.05 4.27
CA TYR A 12 4.32 0.77 5.26
C TYR A 12 4.56 1.64 6.49
N PHE A 13 3.62 2.54 6.75
CA PHE A 13 3.64 3.37 7.95
C PHE A 13 2.67 2.80 8.97
N ALA A 14 3.17 2.62 10.20
CA ALA A 14 2.33 2.21 11.31
C ALA A 14 1.23 3.24 11.61
N ASN A 15 0.28 2.88 12.47
CA ASN A 15 -0.93 3.64 12.81
C ASN A 15 -0.71 5.07 13.37
N GLY A 16 0.51 5.57 13.36
CA GLY A 16 0.86 6.97 13.58
C GLY A 16 0.79 7.84 12.33
N PHE A 17 0.43 7.30 11.16
CA PHE A 17 0.29 8.08 9.93
C PHE A 17 -0.93 8.98 10.01
N LEU A 18 -0.66 10.28 10.16
CA LEU A 18 -1.70 11.30 10.28
C LEU A 18 -1.77 12.14 9.01
N VAL A 19 -2.97 12.41 8.57
CA VAL A 19 -3.27 13.24 7.41
C VAL A 19 -3.84 14.57 7.90
N ASP A 20 -3.37 15.67 7.33
CA ASP A 20 -3.98 16.99 7.56
C ASP A 20 -5.42 16.98 7.03
N GLN A 21 -6.37 17.22 7.92
CA GLN A 21 -7.80 17.18 7.61
C GLN A 21 -8.18 18.20 6.52
N SER A 22 -7.46 19.31 6.39
CA SER A 22 -7.67 20.29 5.32
C SER A 22 -7.31 19.77 3.94
N SER A 23 -6.49 18.71 3.84
CA SER A 23 -6.11 18.08 2.58
C SER A 23 -7.18 17.15 2.00
N ARG A 24 -8.28 16.91 2.72
CA ARG A 24 -9.32 15.96 2.29
C ARG A 24 -9.86 16.24 0.89
N GLU A 25 -10.10 17.51 0.57
CA GLU A 25 -10.63 17.91 -0.75
C GLU A 25 -9.65 17.67 -1.90
N GLN A 26 -8.38 17.43 -1.59
CA GLN A 26 -7.33 17.14 -2.55
C GLN A 26 -7.19 15.64 -2.83
N LEU A 27 -7.98 14.80 -2.13
CA LEU A 27 -7.92 13.35 -2.23
C LEU A 27 -9.21 12.80 -2.79
N ILE A 28 -9.06 11.85 -3.71
CA ILE A 28 -10.13 10.97 -4.20
C ILE A 28 -9.87 9.59 -3.62
N PHE A 29 -10.88 9.04 -2.95
CA PHE A 29 -10.83 7.67 -2.44
C PHE A 29 -11.51 6.74 -3.43
N SER A 30 -10.86 5.64 -3.75
CA SER A 30 -11.37 4.70 -4.73
C SER A 30 -11.09 3.25 -4.36
N LYS A 31 -11.87 2.37 -4.98
CA LYS A 31 -11.65 0.94 -5.05
C LYS A 31 -11.61 0.53 -6.52
N LEU A 32 -10.84 -0.48 -6.85
CA LEU A 32 -10.77 -0.99 -8.23
C LEU A 32 -12.09 -1.65 -8.68
N ARG A 33 -12.86 -2.17 -7.74
CA ARG A 33 -14.17 -2.79 -7.96
C ARG A 33 -14.98 -2.73 -6.67
N ASP A 34 -16.27 -2.91 -6.75
CA ASP A 34 -17.19 -2.77 -5.61
C ASP A 34 -16.84 -3.73 -4.46
N ASP A 35 -16.46 -4.95 -4.76
CA ASP A 35 -16.07 -5.97 -3.79
C ASP A 35 -14.58 -5.95 -3.40
N ALA A 36 -13.79 -5.00 -3.91
CA ALA A 36 -12.38 -4.88 -3.54
C ALA A 36 -12.23 -4.48 -2.07
N PHE A 37 -11.29 -5.12 -1.40
CA PHE A 37 -10.96 -4.81 0.00
C PHE A 37 -10.09 -3.55 0.12
N ASN A 38 -9.15 -3.36 -0.80
CA ASN A 38 -8.26 -2.20 -0.78
C ASN A 38 -9.01 -0.90 -1.06
N THR A 39 -8.82 0.07 -0.17
CA THR A 39 -9.18 1.46 -0.41
C THR A 39 -7.93 2.25 -0.69
N THR A 40 -7.87 2.91 -1.82
CA THR A 40 -6.75 3.73 -2.26
C THR A 40 -7.12 5.20 -2.24
N ALA A 41 -6.14 6.06 -2.01
CA ALA A 41 -6.27 7.51 -2.16
C ALA A 41 -5.39 7.99 -3.31
N MET A 42 -5.99 8.76 -4.19
CA MET A 42 -5.35 9.41 -5.31
C MET A 42 -5.45 10.92 -5.15
N SER A 43 -4.52 11.65 -5.75
CA SER A 43 -4.62 13.11 -5.83
C SER A 43 -5.77 13.53 -6.74
N ALA A 44 -6.60 14.47 -6.30
CA ALA A 44 -7.74 14.97 -7.08
C ALA A 44 -7.30 15.74 -8.36
N CYS A 45 -6.09 16.29 -8.36
CA CYS A 45 -5.61 17.10 -9.48
C CYS A 45 -5.12 16.27 -10.69
N CYS A 46 -4.62 15.05 -10.50
CA CYS A 46 -3.98 14.27 -11.56
C CYS A 46 -4.19 12.75 -11.46
N GLY A 47 -4.97 12.25 -10.47
CA GLY A 47 -5.24 10.84 -10.31
C GLY A 47 -4.01 10.01 -9.90
N THR A 48 -2.95 10.64 -9.37
CA THR A 48 -1.76 9.92 -8.94
C THR A 48 -2.06 9.12 -7.68
N LEU A 49 -1.80 7.82 -7.71
CA LEU A 49 -1.90 6.95 -6.54
C LEU A 49 -0.92 7.39 -5.46
N MET A 50 -1.42 7.65 -4.27
CA MET A 50 -0.62 8.13 -3.14
C MET A 50 -0.46 7.10 -2.04
N CYS A 51 -1.56 6.57 -1.55
CA CYS A 51 -1.55 5.63 -0.43
C CYS A 51 -2.79 4.73 -0.45
N GLY A 52 -2.77 3.72 0.39
CA GLY A 52 -3.88 2.79 0.51
C GLY A 52 -3.95 2.11 1.87
N THR A 53 -5.10 1.54 2.16
CA THR A 53 -5.32 0.71 3.33
C THR A 53 -6.09 -0.55 2.94
N HIS A 54 -5.97 -1.57 3.76
CA HIS A 54 -6.66 -2.84 3.62
C HIS A 54 -7.23 -3.26 4.97
N PRO A 55 -8.45 -3.82 5.06
CA PRO A 55 -9.04 -4.26 6.32
C PRO A 55 -8.15 -5.24 7.10
N VAL A 56 -7.34 -6.03 6.41
CA VAL A 56 -6.39 -6.95 7.05
C VAL A 56 -5.35 -6.24 7.93
N TYR A 57 -5.11 -4.95 7.73
CA TYR A 57 -4.20 -4.18 8.57
C TYR A 57 -4.83 -3.71 9.88
N GLU A 58 -6.15 -3.92 10.05
CA GLU A 58 -6.89 -3.56 11.28
C GLU A 58 -6.64 -2.09 11.73
N GLY A 59 -6.42 -1.18 10.78
CA GLY A 59 -6.08 0.22 11.06
C GLY A 59 -4.66 0.43 11.58
N ALA A 60 -3.84 -0.60 11.65
CA ALA A 60 -2.48 -0.50 12.19
C ALA A 60 -1.46 0.04 11.18
N SER A 61 -1.75 -0.02 9.89
CA SER A 61 -0.82 0.40 8.84
C SER A 61 -1.50 1.06 7.65
N VAL A 62 -0.75 1.91 6.98
CA VAL A 62 -1.07 2.52 5.69
C VAL A 62 0.09 2.27 4.75
N SER A 63 -0.18 1.78 3.54
CA SER A 63 0.82 1.73 2.47
C SER A 63 0.89 3.07 1.75
N VAL A 64 2.09 3.54 1.47
CA VAL A 64 2.34 4.81 0.76
C VAL A 64 3.22 4.52 -0.44
N ASN A 65 2.76 4.91 -1.62
CA ASN A 65 3.50 4.72 -2.85
C ASN A 65 4.77 5.58 -2.85
N ALA A 66 5.93 4.94 -2.93
CA ALA A 66 7.23 5.59 -2.85
C ALA A 66 7.56 6.46 -4.06
N ASP A 67 7.04 6.09 -5.24
CA ASP A 67 7.28 6.85 -6.48
C ASP A 67 6.47 8.15 -6.54
N SER A 68 5.34 8.19 -5.83
CA SER A 68 4.40 9.32 -5.88
C SER A 68 4.51 10.25 -4.67
N CYS A 69 5.00 9.73 -3.55
CA CYS A 69 5.04 10.45 -2.29
C CYS A 69 6.46 10.71 -1.84
N HIS A 70 6.81 11.98 -1.74
CA HIS A 70 8.10 12.37 -1.16
C HIS A 70 8.03 12.25 0.36
N VAL A 71 8.72 11.24 0.89
CA VAL A 71 8.99 11.16 2.32
C VAL A 71 10.13 12.13 2.60
N GLY A 72 9.84 13.27 3.26
CA GLY A 72 10.73 14.42 3.44
C GLY A 72 12.01 14.15 4.25
N THR A 73 12.62 13.01 4.06
CA THR A 73 13.89 12.62 4.67
C THR A 73 14.89 12.22 3.58
N SER A 74 16.15 12.53 3.78
CA SER A 74 17.25 11.98 2.96
C SER A 74 17.49 10.49 3.23
N PHE A 75 16.57 9.83 3.89
CA PHE A 75 16.70 8.45 4.31
C PHE A 75 16.17 7.53 3.20
N VAL A 76 17.06 6.73 2.64
CA VAL A 76 16.71 5.67 1.70
C VAL A 76 16.54 4.39 2.51
N MET A 77 15.33 3.89 2.59
CA MET A 77 15.07 2.58 3.17
C MET A 77 15.43 1.49 2.15
N PRO A 78 16.26 0.51 2.52
CA PRO A 78 16.46 -0.65 1.67
C PRO A 78 15.16 -1.45 1.57
N THR A 79 14.95 -2.12 0.44
CA THR A 79 13.84 -3.09 0.29
C THR A 79 13.96 -4.17 1.36
N GLN A 80 12.96 -4.30 2.19
CA GLN A 80 12.92 -5.28 3.29
C GLN A 80 11.94 -6.42 3.03
N VAL A 81 10.98 -6.18 2.15
CA VAL A 81 9.88 -7.10 1.86
C VAL A 81 9.65 -7.15 0.36
N ILE A 82 9.42 -8.34 -0.17
CA ILE A 82 8.87 -8.55 -1.51
C ILE A 82 7.59 -9.35 -1.35
N LEU A 83 6.49 -8.81 -1.86
CA LEU A 83 5.19 -9.48 -1.87
C LEU A 83 4.84 -9.91 -3.29
N PHE A 84 4.21 -11.07 -3.42
CA PHE A 84 3.72 -11.61 -4.70
C PHE A 84 4.80 -11.67 -5.79
N GLY A 85 5.94 -12.24 -5.43
CA GLY A 85 7.07 -12.39 -6.36
C GLY A 85 6.75 -13.14 -7.65
N CYS A 86 5.70 -13.98 -7.64
CA CYS A 86 5.19 -14.68 -8.82
C CYS A 86 4.61 -13.75 -9.89
N ASP A 87 4.17 -12.56 -9.51
CA ASP A 87 3.62 -11.55 -10.44
C ASP A 87 4.73 -10.82 -11.21
N PHE A 88 5.98 -11.00 -10.80
CA PHE A 88 7.13 -10.44 -11.51
C PHE A 88 7.69 -11.44 -12.51
N PRO A 89 8.24 -10.98 -13.65
CA PRO A 89 9.14 -11.80 -14.45
C PRO A 89 10.27 -12.35 -13.56
N GLN A 90 10.60 -13.63 -13.72
CA GLN A 90 11.54 -14.34 -12.84
C GLN A 90 12.90 -13.64 -12.73
N ASP A 91 13.42 -13.08 -13.84
CA ASP A 91 14.65 -12.32 -13.87
C ASP A 91 14.57 -11.05 -13.04
N LYS A 92 13.42 -10.37 -13.04
CA LYS A 92 13.17 -9.16 -12.23
C LYS A 92 13.08 -9.48 -10.75
N TYR A 93 12.37 -10.55 -10.39
CA TYR A 93 12.32 -11.00 -9.00
C TYR A 93 13.72 -11.28 -8.44
N VAL A 94 14.54 -12.02 -9.18
CA VAL A 94 15.92 -12.31 -8.80
C VAL A 94 16.76 -11.03 -8.72
N GLU A 95 16.57 -10.08 -9.62
CA GLU A 95 17.26 -8.79 -9.60
C GLU A 95 16.92 -7.99 -8.34
N ILE A 96 15.64 -7.91 -7.97
CA ILE A 96 15.19 -7.21 -6.76
C ILE A 96 15.79 -7.86 -5.51
N GLN A 97 15.76 -9.19 -5.42
CA GLN A 97 16.37 -9.91 -4.30
C GLN A 97 17.87 -9.62 -4.16
N LYS A 98 18.60 -9.54 -5.28
CA LYS A 98 20.04 -9.24 -5.28
C LYS A 98 20.36 -7.80 -4.90
N ARG A 99 19.47 -6.86 -5.24
CA ARG A 99 19.62 -5.43 -4.89
C ARG A 99 19.24 -5.12 -3.46
N ALA A 100 18.50 -5.99 -2.78
CA ALA A 100 18.20 -5.82 -1.38
C ALA A 100 19.52 -5.71 -0.59
N GLN A 101 19.78 -4.52 -0.03
CA GLN A 101 21.06 -4.21 0.67
C GLN A 101 21.15 -4.90 2.04
N ALA A 102 20.08 -5.50 2.47
CA ALA A 102 19.99 -6.29 3.71
C ALA A 102 19.26 -7.60 3.41
N PRO A 103 19.37 -8.63 4.26
CA PRO A 103 18.52 -9.80 4.17
C PRO A 103 17.07 -9.34 4.17
N LEU A 104 16.28 -9.85 3.22
CA LEU A 104 14.86 -9.60 3.20
C LEU A 104 14.23 -10.17 4.49
N LEU A 105 13.45 -9.38 5.16
CA LEU A 105 12.70 -9.85 6.33
C LEU A 105 11.60 -10.82 5.89
N PHE A 106 10.95 -10.49 4.77
CA PHE A 106 9.88 -11.31 4.19
C PHE A 106 10.05 -11.38 2.68
N SER A 107 9.89 -12.57 2.13
CA SER A 107 9.82 -12.79 0.69
C SER A 107 8.67 -13.76 0.42
N VAL A 108 7.57 -13.23 -0.09
CA VAL A 108 6.36 -13.99 -0.43
C VAL A 108 6.35 -14.17 -1.94
N TYR A 109 6.44 -15.41 -2.40
CA TYR A 109 6.47 -15.69 -3.82
C TYR A 109 5.06 -15.85 -4.40
N ASP A 110 4.24 -16.72 -3.86
CA ASP A 110 2.98 -17.10 -4.50
C ASP A 110 1.77 -17.29 -3.58
N GLU A 111 1.90 -17.49 -2.26
CA GLU A 111 0.74 -17.87 -1.45
C GLU A 111 0.43 -16.88 -0.33
N ILE A 112 -0.86 -16.51 -0.23
CA ILE A 112 -1.39 -15.65 0.85
C ILE A 112 -1.28 -16.35 2.22
N ASP A 113 -1.43 -17.68 2.26
CA ASP A 113 -1.39 -18.46 3.49
C ASP A 113 0.02 -18.97 3.84
N SER A 114 1.04 -18.49 3.13
CA SER A 114 2.43 -18.86 3.42
C SER A 114 2.92 -18.29 4.75
N ASP A 115 3.83 -18.99 5.43
CA ASP A 115 4.47 -18.52 6.65
C ASP A 115 5.09 -17.12 6.53
N PRO A 116 5.78 -16.77 5.43
CA PRO A 116 6.29 -15.41 5.22
C PRO A 116 5.18 -14.36 5.15
N MET A 117 4.06 -14.64 4.49
CA MET A 117 2.91 -13.73 4.43
C MET A 117 2.27 -13.55 5.79
N ILE A 118 2.04 -14.63 6.54
CA ILE A 118 1.51 -14.56 7.89
C ILE A 118 2.43 -13.72 8.80
N SER A 119 3.73 -13.90 8.67
CA SER A 119 4.71 -13.13 9.44
C SER A 119 4.70 -11.65 9.06
N PHE A 120 4.61 -11.34 7.76
CA PHE A 120 4.45 -9.98 7.27
C PHE A 120 3.17 -9.34 7.81
N LEU A 121 2.01 -10.01 7.69
CA LEU A 121 0.74 -9.51 8.18
C LEU A 121 0.79 -9.21 9.69
N LYS A 122 1.38 -10.08 10.49
CA LYS A 122 1.60 -9.82 11.92
C LYS A 122 2.42 -8.55 12.14
N ALA A 123 3.48 -8.34 11.37
CA ALA A 123 4.33 -7.16 11.51
C ALA A 123 3.59 -5.86 11.16
N VAL A 124 2.75 -5.86 10.12
CA VAL A 124 1.99 -4.66 9.70
C VAL A 124 0.72 -4.41 10.50
N THR A 125 0.23 -5.40 11.25
CA THR A 125 -0.92 -5.27 12.16
C THR A 125 -0.49 -5.01 13.61
N GLU A 126 0.80 -5.04 13.93
CA GLU A 126 1.27 -4.73 15.27
C GLU A 126 1.08 -3.25 15.59
N PRO A 127 0.20 -2.90 16.56
CA PRO A 127 -0.09 -1.51 16.85
C PRO A 127 1.10 -0.83 17.53
N LEU A 128 1.31 0.43 17.24
CA LEU A 128 2.27 1.23 18.01
C LEU A 128 1.83 1.32 19.47
N ALA A 129 2.79 1.22 20.38
CA ALA A 129 2.58 1.37 21.82
C ALA A 129 1.95 2.75 22.19
N LYS A 130 2.11 3.75 21.32
CA LYS A 130 1.57 5.08 21.51
C LYS A 130 1.09 5.65 20.18
N VAL A 131 -0.21 5.96 20.14
CA VAL A 131 -0.81 6.70 19.02
C VAL A 131 -0.69 8.19 19.29
N TYR A 132 -0.08 8.90 18.36
CA TYR A 132 0.01 10.36 18.42
C TYR A 132 -1.32 10.97 17.95
N LYS A 133 -1.72 12.07 18.63
CA LYS A 133 -2.86 12.90 18.23
C LYS A 133 -2.36 14.31 18.02
N HIS A 134 -2.75 14.93 16.92
CA HIS A 134 -2.42 16.31 16.63
C HIS A 134 -3.68 17.05 16.20
N PRO A 135 -3.97 18.25 16.75
CA PRO A 135 -5.11 19.04 16.32
C PRO A 135 -5.09 19.31 14.81
N GLY A 136 -6.20 19.11 14.13
CA GLY A 136 -6.31 19.29 12.68
C GLY A 136 -5.83 18.11 11.85
N TYR A 137 -5.36 17.03 12.49
CA TYR A 137 -4.94 15.80 11.81
C TYR A 137 -5.81 14.61 12.23
N VAL A 138 -6.05 13.72 11.29
CA VAL A 138 -6.79 12.48 11.49
C VAL A 138 -5.98 11.29 10.94
N THR A 139 -6.30 10.08 11.38
CA THR A 139 -5.71 8.89 10.77
C THR A 139 -6.24 8.74 9.34
N PHE A 140 -5.44 8.15 8.47
CA PHE A 140 -5.86 7.88 7.09
C PHE A 140 -7.11 7.00 7.05
N GLU A 141 -7.20 6.01 7.92
CA GLU A 141 -8.37 5.14 8.03
C GLU A 141 -9.63 5.94 8.38
N ALA A 142 -9.60 6.77 9.43
CA ALA A 142 -10.73 7.62 9.80
C ALA A 142 -11.13 8.59 8.66
N LEU A 143 -10.18 9.02 7.84
CA LEU A 143 -10.46 9.86 6.68
C LEU A 143 -11.14 9.04 5.57
N SER A 144 -10.67 7.83 5.30
CA SER A 144 -11.23 6.94 4.27
C SER A 144 -12.65 6.47 4.61
N GLU A 145 -12.94 6.22 5.89
CA GLU A 145 -14.27 5.83 6.35
C GLU A 145 -15.34 6.92 6.15
N GLN A 146 -14.92 8.19 6.15
CA GLN A 146 -15.80 9.34 5.95
C GLN A 146 -15.89 9.79 4.48
N ALA A 147 -15.12 9.18 3.61
CA ALA A 147 -15.05 9.55 2.21
C ALA A 147 -16.13 8.84 1.38
N GLU A 148 -16.58 9.53 0.34
CA GLU A 148 -17.30 8.88 -0.75
C GLU A 148 -16.30 8.07 -1.57
N ILE A 149 -16.55 6.76 -1.67
CA ILE A 149 -15.67 5.84 -2.38
C ILE A 149 -16.10 5.78 -3.84
N GLN A 150 -15.19 6.09 -4.73
CA GLN A 150 -15.39 5.92 -6.17
C GLN A 150 -15.00 4.50 -6.59
N ILE A 151 -15.80 3.88 -7.45
CA ILE A 151 -15.47 2.60 -8.04
C ILE A 151 -14.82 2.84 -9.39
N ASP A 152 -13.55 2.49 -9.52
CA ASP A 152 -12.81 2.63 -10.76
C ASP A 152 -12.81 1.31 -11.54
N ASN A 153 -13.83 1.12 -12.36
CA ASN A 153 -13.94 -0.06 -13.22
C ASN A 153 -13.05 0.01 -14.48
N ALA A 154 -12.27 1.08 -14.67
CA ALA A 154 -11.47 1.28 -15.89
C ALA A 154 -10.34 0.25 -16.07
N TYR A 155 -9.97 -0.46 -15.01
CA TYR A 155 -8.92 -1.48 -15.01
C TYR A 155 -9.46 -2.91 -14.93
N PHE A 156 -10.77 -3.09 -14.97
CA PHE A 156 -11.36 -4.43 -14.94
C PHE A 156 -11.20 -5.07 -16.32
N ASP A 157 -10.19 -5.89 -16.47
CA ASP A 157 -10.04 -6.79 -17.61
C ASP A 157 -10.84 -8.07 -17.34
N GLU A 158 -12.01 -8.17 -17.99
CA GLU A 158 -12.87 -9.38 -17.87
C GLU A 158 -12.15 -10.69 -18.22
N SER A 159 -11.02 -10.60 -18.94
CA SER A 159 -10.20 -11.78 -19.29
C SER A 159 -9.49 -12.41 -18.07
N ARG A 160 -9.39 -11.66 -16.97
CA ARG A 160 -8.83 -12.15 -15.69
C ARG A 160 -9.89 -12.56 -14.67
N ALA A 161 -11.14 -12.22 -14.91
CA ALA A 161 -12.25 -12.64 -14.07
C ALA A 161 -12.45 -14.16 -14.20
N GLY A 162 -12.01 -14.93 -13.21
CA GLY A 162 -12.21 -16.38 -13.15
C GLY A 162 -10.93 -17.22 -13.15
N LYS A 163 -9.81 -16.62 -12.77
CA LYS A 163 -8.55 -17.36 -12.52
C LYS A 163 -8.13 -17.31 -11.04
N ASP A 164 -9.09 -17.15 -10.14
CA ASP A 164 -8.91 -17.37 -8.71
C ASP A 164 -9.23 -18.81 -8.35
#